data_8ac27a8840b46cda498ab3379d307283
#
_entry.id   8ac27a8840b46cda498ab3379d307283
#
_cell.length_a   1.000
_cell.length_b   1.000
_cell.length_c   1.000
_cell.angle_alpha   90.00
_cell.angle_beta   90.00
_cell.angle_gamma   90.00
#
_symmetry.space_group_name_H-M   'P 1'
#
loop_
_entity.id
_entity.type
_entity.pdbx_description
1 polymer ?
#
loop_
_entity_poly.entity_id
_entity_poly.type
_entity_poly.pdbx_seq_one_letter_code
_entity_poly.pdbx_strand_id
1 'polypeptide(L)'
;MKTVIFCTNLPSPYRVDFFNEFGKYCELTVLYERHSSAERNVAWKGTGAENFKEIYLELKPVGVDRSKGSALKNYVKEHLADVLIFTNYVSPATMEAIVWCRLHGRKYYIEYDGGFNKKDPFVKGLLKRFLLKGAVGHLTTADEHIKYLKSLGIDKSKIFKYPFTSISEMDIINANVLTSKGRSYFKQKVGISENKMILTVGRFSYENGYGKGYDILMRLAECMDPSIGICIVGDSPTKEFVDWKKEKGLEHVHFVGFKGKADLADYYAAADLFTILSRGDVWGLVVNEAMTYGLPIISSDLCIAGTELVKDGENGYVVDIDDFETIKQRFLELISDDDKRVSFGQNSFRKISEYTFRQMTENHVSTLLGGVENI
;
A
#
# COMPACT_ATOMS: atom_id res chain seq x y z
N MET A 1 6.69 16.20 -25.99
CA MET A 1 6.42 15.22 -24.92
C MET A 1 5.31 14.28 -25.36
N LYS A 2 5.26 13.01 -24.90
CA LYS A 2 4.10 12.14 -25.13
C LYS A 2 2.93 12.60 -24.25
N THR A 3 1.73 12.47 -24.78
CA THR A 3 0.49 12.71 -24.05
C THR A 3 0.04 11.44 -23.34
N VAL A 4 -0.30 11.53 -22.05
CA VAL A 4 -0.71 10.41 -21.21
C VAL A 4 -2.06 10.72 -20.55
N ILE A 5 -3.01 9.81 -20.68
CA ILE A 5 -4.27 9.82 -19.90
C ILE A 5 -4.20 8.68 -18.88
N PHE A 6 -4.31 9.03 -17.61
CA PHE A 6 -4.29 8.09 -16.49
C PHE A 6 -5.64 8.10 -15.78
N CYS A 7 -6.33 6.96 -15.74
CA CYS A 7 -7.66 6.82 -15.18
C CYS A 7 -7.59 6.07 -13.83
N THR A 8 -8.02 6.73 -12.76
CA THR A 8 -8.00 6.16 -11.40
C THR A 8 -9.26 6.51 -10.61
N ASN A 9 -9.45 5.89 -9.45
CA ASN A 9 -10.67 6.07 -8.65
C ASN A 9 -10.70 7.40 -7.88
N LEU A 10 -9.64 7.70 -7.11
CA LEU A 10 -9.58 8.80 -6.15
C LEU A 10 -8.19 9.44 -6.11
N PRO A 11 -8.08 10.73 -5.73
CA PRO A 11 -6.80 11.41 -5.54
C PRO A 11 -6.15 11.01 -4.21
N SER A 12 -5.65 9.78 -4.12
CA SER A 12 -4.88 9.32 -2.96
C SER A 12 -3.58 10.10 -2.84
N PRO A 13 -3.11 10.50 -1.63
CA PRO A 13 -1.87 11.27 -1.46
C PRO A 13 -0.69 10.71 -2.23
N TYR A 14 -0.38 9.44 -2.03
CA TYR A 14 0.73 8.77 -2.72
C TYR A 14 0.58 8.74 -4.25
N ARG A 15 -0.66 8.74 -4.77
CA ARG A 15 -0.92 8.82 -6.21
C ARG A 15 -0.69 10.23 -6.74
N VAL A 16 -1.11 11.25 -6.00
CA VAL A 16 -0.87 12.65 -6.36
C VAL A 16 0.64 12.94 -6.38
N ASP A 17 1.38 12.48 -5.36
CA ASP A 17 2.83 12.63 -5.29
C ASP A 17 3.53 11.93 -6.46
N PHE A 18 3.13 10.69 -6.77
CA PHE A 18 3.62 9.98 -7.96
C PHE A 18 3.28 10.71 -9.27
N PHE A 19 2.06 11.22 -9.44
CA PHE A 19 1.67 11.92 -10.65
C PHE A 19 2.43 13.24 -10.81
N ASN A 20 2.74 13.94 -9.73
CA ASN A 20 3.60 15.12 -9.77
C ASN A 20 5.01 14.78 -10.23
N GLU A 21 5.55 13.62 -9.82
CA GLU A 21 6.86 13.16 -10.29
C GLU A 21 6.82 12.70 -11.75
N PHE A 22 5.85 11.86 -12.12
CA PHE A 22 5.70 11.31 -13.47
C PHE A 22 5.34 12.39 -14.52
N GLY A 23 4.56 13.40 -14.14
CA GLY A 23 4.16 14.52 -15.00
C GLY A 23 5.33 15.42 -15.44
N LYS A 24 6.51 15.32 -14.81
CA LYS A 24 7.72 15.99 -15.28
C LYS A 24 8.22 15.43 -16.63
N TYR A 25 7.82 14.21 -17.00
CA TYR A 25 8.33 13.47 -18.17
C TYR A 25 7.31 13.34 -19.31
N CYS A 26 6.06 13.74 -19.11
CA CYS A 26 4.99 13.65 -20.10
C CYS A 26 3.93 14.74 -19.88
N GLU A 27 3.09 14.96 -20.89
CA GLU A 27 1.88 15.77 -20.75
C GLU A 27 0.77 14.90 -20.13
N LEU A 28 0.69 14.92 -18.79
CA LEU A 28 -0.14 14.02 -18.01
C LEU A 28 -1.51 14.65 -17.71
N THR A 29 -2.58 13.95 -18.08
CA THR A 29 -3.93 14.21 -17.61
C THR A 29 -4.43 13.04 -16.77
N VAL A 30 -4.83 13.30 -15.53
CA VAL A 30 -5.37 12.28 -14.61
C VAL A 30 -6.88 12.45 -14.49
N LEU A 31 -7.62 11.38 -14.78
CA LEU A 31 -9.06 11.32 -14.64
C LEU A 31 -9.40 10.59 -13.34
N TYR A 32 -10.01 11.30 -12.41
CA TYR A 32 -10.52 10.73 -11.17
C TYR A 32 -12.01 10.39 -11.32
N GLU A 33 -12.39 9.18 -10.93
CA GLU A 33 -13.80 8.78 -10.91
C GLU A 33 -14.62 9.67 -9.94
N ARG A 34 -14.03 10.06 -8.80
CA ARG A 34 -14.66 10.86 -7.73
C ARG A 34 -13.62 11.66 -6.95
N HIS A 35 -14.07 12.67 -6.20
CA HIS A 35 -13.23 13.48 -5.30
C HIS A 35 -12.84 12.76 -4.01
N SER A 36 -13.74 11.96 -3.44
CA SER A 36 -13.54 11.33 -2.14
C SER A 36 -14.34 10.04 -1.99
N SER A 37 -14.06 9.29 -0.94
CA SER A 37 -14.84 8.15 -0.48
C SER A 37 -15.24 8.36 0.98
N ALA A 38 -16.44 7.92 1.36
CA ALA A 38 -16.94 8.01 2.74
C ALA A 38 -16.07 7.27 3.77
N GLU A 39 -15.24 6.32 3.32
CA GLU A 39 -14.35 5.53 4.19
C GLU A 39 -12.96 6.15 4.39
N ARG A 40 -12.68 7.29 3.75
CA ARG A 40 -11.38 7.96 3.86
C ARG A 40 -11.45 9.12 4.84
N ASN A 41 -10.46 9.23 5.73
CA ASN A 41 -10.34 10.38 6.62
C ASN A 41 -10.19 11.67 5.80
N VAL A 42 -10.93 12.72 6.16
CA VAL A 42 -10.90 14.03 5.46
C VAL A 42 -9.50 14.66 5.47
N ALA A 43 -8.68 14.35 6.49
CA ALA A 43 -7.31 14.80 6.59
C ALA A 43 -6.32 14.06 5.66
N TRP A 44 -6.78 13.00 4.99
CA TRP A 44 -5.96 12.23 4.05
C TRP A 44 -6.03 12.87 2.65
N LYS A 45 -5.25 13.95 2.47
CA LYS A 45 -5.18 14.72 1.23
C LYS A 45 -3.74 14.79 0.73
N GLY A 46 -3.57 14.72 -0.61
CA GLY A 46 -2.29 14.99 -1.27
C GLY A 46 -1.94 16.48 -1.33
N THR A 47 -0.75 16.77 -1.83
CA THR A 47 -0.20 18.14 -1.98
C THR A 47 -0.91 18.97 -3.06
N GLY A 48 -1.74 18.35 -3.91
CA GLY A 48 -2.37 18.96 -5.10
C GLY A 48 -1.60 18.69 -6.38
N ALA A 49 -2.23 19.01 -7.52
CA ALA A 49 -1.64 18.82 -8.85
C ALA A 49 -0.70 20.00 -9.18
N GLU A 50 0.59 19.70 -9.39
CA GLU A 50 1.62 20.67 -9.79
C GLU A 50 2.09 20.41 -11.24
N ASN A 51 2.35 19.15 -11.59
CA ASN A 51 2.95 18.76 -12.88
C ASN A 51 1.98 17.92 -13.74
N PHE A 52 0.69 17.95 -13.46
CA PHE A 52 -0.32 17.25 -14.24
C PHE A 52 -1.65 17.99 -14.21
N LYS A 53 -2.52 17.70 -15.19
CA LYS A 53 -3.88 18.18 -15.23
C LYS A 53 -4.80 17.16 -14.56
N GLU A 54 -5.60 17.60 -13.58
CA GLU A 54 -6.62 16.76 -12.95
C GLU A 54 -8.03 17.07 -13.46
N ILE A 55 -8.82 16.02 -13.65
CA ILE A 55 -10.22 16.10 -14.08
C ILE A 55 -11.05 15.13 -13.24
N TYR A 56 -12.10 15.65 -12.63
CA TYR A 56 -13.04 14.87 -11.83
C TYR A 56 -14.29 14.57 -12.66
N LEU A 57 -14.62 13.28 -12.78
CA LEU A 57 -15.73 12.80 -13.61
C LEU A 57 -17.07 12.72 -12.87
N GLU A 58 -17.06 12.93 -11.56
CA GLU A 58 -18.23 12.92 -10.67
C GLU A 58 -19.13 11.69 -10.87
N LEU A 59 -18.51 10.52 -10.99
CA LEU A 59 -19.24 9.29 -11.25
C LEU A 59 -20.01 8.82 -10.01
N LYS A 60 -21.16 8.20 -10.24
CA LYS A 60 -22.02 7.68 -9.18
C LYS A 60 -21.37 6.48 -8.48
N PRO A 61 -21.17 6.50 -7.14
CA PRO A 61 -20.61 5.38 -6.41
C PRO A 61 -21.54 4.13 -6.44
N VAL A 62 -20.95 2.94 -6.56
CA VAL A 62 -21.61 1.63 -6.45
C VAL A 62 -20.88 0.68 -5.50
N GLY A 63 -20.06 1.22 -4.63
CA GLY A 63 -19.24 0.55 -3.64
C GLY A 63 -18.12 1.46 -3.19
N VAL A 64 -17.24 0.97 -2.35
CA VAL A 64 -16.15 1.75 -1.74
C VAL A 64 -15.28 2.41 -2.79
N ASP A 65 -14.71 1.61 -3.69
CA ASP A 65 -13.76 2.04 -4.72
C ASP A 65 -14.29 1.83 -6.15
N ARG A 66 -15.60 1.72 -6.33
CA ARG A 66 -16.22 1.46 -7.64
C ARG A 66 -17.27 2.51 -7.98
N SER A 67 -17.35 2.87 -9.24
CA SER A 67 -18.28 3.86 -9.75
C SER A 67 -18.96 3.39 -11.03
N LYS A 68 -20.11 4.00 -11.37
CA LYS A 68 -20.82 3.78 -12.64
C LYS A 68 -21.14 5.08 -13.31
N GLY A 69 -21.20 5.04 -14.63
CA GLY A 69 -21.49 6.18 -15.49
C GLY A 69 -20.58 6.20 -16.71
N SER A 70 -21.04 6.81 -17.80
CA SER A 70 -20.34 6.75 -19.09
C SER A 70 -19.37 7.93 -19.32
N ALA A 71 -19.19 8.83 -18.34
CA ALA A 71 -18.32 10.00 -18.51
C ALA A 71 -16.87 9.60 -18.81
N LEU A 72 -16.34 8.55 -18.15
CA LEU A 72 -15.01 8.03 -18.43
C LEU A 72 -14.87 7.55 -19.87
N LYS A 73 -15.81 6.72 -20.34
CA LYS A 73 -15.84 6.25 -21.73
C LYS A 73 -15.94 7.42 -22.72
N ASN A 74 -16.81 8.39 -22.46
CA ASN A 74 -17.01 9.54 -23.34
C ASN A 74 -15.73 10.39 -23.43
N TYR A 75 -15.08 10.65 -22.29
CA TYR A 75 -13.81 11.36 -22.28
C TYR A 75 -12.74 10.65 -23.11
N VAL A 76 -12.55 9.34 -22.88
CA VAL A 76 -11.58 8.52 -23.63
C VAL A 76 -11.88 8.47 -25.13
N LYS A 77 -13.17 8.51 -25.51
CA LYS A 77 -13.61 8.57 -26.91
C LYS A 77 -13.26 9.91 -27.57
N GLU A 78 -13.42 11.00 -26.85
CA GLU A 78 -13.26 12.37 -27.38
C GLU A 78 -11.80 12.86 -27.35
N HIS A 79 -10.97 12.31 -26.46
CA HIS A 79 -9.59 12.73 -26.25
C HIS A 79 -8.60 11.62 -26.64
N LEU A 80 -7.73 11.92 -27.59
CA LEU A 80 -6.63 11.02 -27.96
C LEU A 80 -5.41 11.29 -27.09
N ALA A 81 -4.69 10.22 -26.74
CA ALA A 81 -3.39 10.28 -26.09
C ALA A 81 -2.49 9.17 -26.62
N ASP A 82 -1.17 9.35 -26.53
CA ASP A 82 -0.19 8.34 -26.92
C ASP A 82 -0.26 7.12 -25.99
N VAL A 83 -0.54 7.37 -24.71
CA VAL A 83 -0.66 6.34 -23.68
C VAL A 83 -1.97 6.53 -22.91
N LEU A 84 -2.74 5.46 -22.75
CA LEU A 84 -3.96 5.38 -21.95
C LEU A 84 -3.81 4.29 -20.90
N ILE A 85 -4.00 4.63 -19.62
CA ILE A 85 -3.81 3.72 -18.49
C ILE A 85 -5.08 3.67 -17.65
N PHE A 86 -5.51 2.47 -17.28
CA PHE A 86 -6.60 2.24 -16.33
C PHE A 86 -6.09 1.52 -15.09
N THR A 87 -6.43 1.99 -13.89
CA THR A 87 -6.09 1.29 -12.65
C THR A 87 -7.23 0.41 -12.16
N ASN A 88 -8.42 0.94 -12.03
CA ASN A 88 -9.56 0.27 -11.39
C ASN A 88 -10.43 -0.52 -12.37
N TYR A 89 -9.87 -1.55 -13.02
CA TYR A 89 -10.57 -2.33 -14.05
C TYR A 89 -11.82 -3.10 -13.53
N VAL A 90 -12.07 -3.13 -12.23
CA VAL A 90 -13.27 -3.74 -11.62
C VAL A 90 -14.42 -2.75 -11.40
N SER A 91 -14.19 -1.47 -11.63
CA SER A 91 -15.22 -0.43 -11.61
C SER A 91 -16.10 -0.54 -12.88
N PRO A 92 -17.44 -0.55 -12.77
CA PRO A 92 -18.32 -0.59 -13.94
C PRO A 92 -18.03 0.48 -14.97
N ALA A 93 -17.68 1.71 -14.54
CA ALA A 93 -17.33 2.79 -15.46
C ALA A 93 -16.05 2.48 -16.24
N THR A 94 -15.03 1.96 -15.58
CA THR A 94 -13.78 1.54 -16.21
C THR A 94 -13.99 0.34 -17.14
N MET A 95 -14.82 -0.64 -16.73
CA MET A 95 -15.17 -1.77 -17.60
C MET A 95 -15.81 -1.29 -18.90
N GLU A 96 -16.77 -0.33 -18.84
CA GLU A 96 -17.43 0.24 -20.01
C GLU A 96 -16.39 0.92 -20.93
N ALA A 97 -15.46 1.69 -20.39
CA ALA A 97 -14.39 2.34 -21.16
C ALA A 97 -13.44 1.31 -21.81
N ILE A 98 -13.03 0.26 -21.08
CA ILE A 98 -12.18 -0.81 -21.62
C ILE A 98 -12.88 -1.57 -22.74
N VAL A 99 -14.18 -1.92 -22.59
CA VAL A 99 -14.96 -2.58 -23.64
C VAL A 99 -15.01 -1.72 -24.89
N TRP A 100 -15.27 -0.43 -24.73
CA TRP A 100 -15.25 0.50 -25.86
C TRP A 100 -13.87 0.55 -26.55
N CYS A 101 -12.79 0.65 -25.80
CA CYS A 101 -11.42 0.63 -26.33
C CYS A 101 -11.16 -0.64 -27.17
N ARG A 102 -11.56 -1.80 -26.66
CA ARG A 102 -11.39 -3.08 -27.38
C ARG A 102 -12.17 -3.13 -28.70
N LEU A 103 -13.42 -2.67 -28.68
CA LEU A 103 -14.27 -2.69 -29.87
C LEU A 103 -13.80 -1.71 -30.98
N HIS A 104 -13.09 -0.65 -30.60
CA HIS A 104 -12.60 0.39 -31.51
C HIS A 104 -11.08 0.35 -31.74
N GLY A 105 -10.39 -0.71 -31.32
CA GLY A 105 -8.94 -0.86 -31.51
C GLY A 105 -8.08 0.14 -30.74
N ARG A 106 -8.63 0.83 -29.73
CA ARG A 106 -7.89 1.76 -28.89
C ARG A 106 -6.94 1.01 -27.97
N LYS A 107 -5.64 1.30 -28.06
CA LYS A 107 -4.62 0.71 -27.18
C LYS A 107 -4.74 1.26 -25.78
N TYR A 108 -4.56 0.41 -24.75
CA TYR A 108 -4.56 0.79 -23.34
C TYR A 108 -3.65 -0.13 -22.52
N TYR A 109 -3.19 0.40 -21.41
CA TYR A 109 -2.48 -0.33 -20.36
C TYR A 109 -3.39 -0.52 -19.16
N ILE A 110 -3.09 -1.50 -18.33
CA ILE A 110 -3.73 -1.67 -17.01
C ILE A 110 -2.64 -1.67 -15.94
N GLU A 111 -2.85 -0.89 -14.91
CA GLU A 111 -1.98 -0.83 -13.75
C GLU A 111 -2.70 -1.33 -12.50
N TYR A 112 -1.96 -2.00 -11.64
CA TYR A 112 -2.46 -2.65 -10.43
C TYR A 112 -1.63 -2.22 -9.23
N ASP A 113 -2.32 -1.88 -8.13
CA ASP A 113 -1.68 -1.56 -6.84
C ASP A 113 -1.29 -2.83 -6.05
N GLY A 114 -1.57 -3.99 -6.58
CA GLY A 114 -1.41 -5.29 -5.96
C GLY A 114 -2.63 -6.17 -6.13
N GLY A 115 -2.76 -7.18 -5.28
CA GLY A 115 -3.90 -8.08 -5.25
C GLY A 115 -3.50 -9.55 -5.22
N PHE A 116 -4.37 -10.35 -4.62
CA PHE A 116 -4.19 -11.79 -4.48
C PHE A 116 -4.86 -12.57 -5.60
N ASN A 117 -4.31 -13.73 -5.90
CA ASN A 117 -4.94 -14.69 -6.79
C ASN A 117 -6.17 -15.29 -6.11
N LYS A 118 -7.36 -14.78 -6.46
CA LYS A 118 -8.64 -15.33 -5.99
C LYS A 118 -9.31 -16.11 -7.12
N LYS A 119 -9.82 -17.30 -6.82
CA LYS A 119 -10.64 -18.07 -7.77
C LYS A 119 -11.94 -17.29 -8.02
N ASP A 120 -12.13 -16.82 -9.23
CA ASP A 120 -13.37 -16.17 -9.64
C ASP A 120 -14.41 -17.21 -10.12
N PRO A 121 -15.71 -16.95 -9.93
CA PRO A 121 -16.75 -17.68 -10.62
C PRO A 121 -16.54 -17.66 -12.13
N PHE A 122 -16.90 -18.74 -12.83
CA PHE A 122 -16.60 -18.96 -14.25
C PHE A 122 -16.93 -17.76 -15.15
N VAL A 123 -18.14 -17.22 -15.05
CA VAL A 123 -18.57 -16.06 -15.86
C VAL A 123 -17.74 -14.81 -15.58
N LYS A 124 -17.47 -14.56 -14.30
CA LYS A 124 -16.63 -13.42 -13.88
C LYS A 124 -15.19 -13.59 -14.38
N GLY A 125 -14.67 -14.81 -14.35
CA GLY A 125 -13.35 -15.14 -14.90
C GLY A 125 -13.26 -14.90 -16.41
N LEU A 126 -14.30 -15.26 -17.19
CA LEU A 126 -14.37 -14.96 -18.62
C LEU A 126 -14.37 -13.47 -18.90
N LEU A 127 -15.19 -12.69 -18.18
CA LEU A 127 -15.23 -11.24 -18.32
C LEU A 127 -13.87 -10.60 -18.00
N LYS A 128 -13.24 -11.01 -16.91
CA LYS A 128 -11.88 -10.54 -16.57
C LYS A 128 -10.87 -10.86 -17.68
N ARG A 129 -10.84 -12.09 -18.16
CA ARG A 129 -9.98 -12.48 -19.30
C ARG A 129 -10.24 -11.62 -20.52
N PHE A 130 -11.51 -11.34 -20.84
CA PHE A 130 -11.86 -10.48 -21.95
C PHE A 130 -11.29 -9.07 -21.74
N LEU A 131 -11.51 -8.42 -20.59
CA LEU A 131 -11.03 -7.08 -20.30
C LEU A 131 -9.49 -6.99 -20.31
N LEU A 132 -8.82 -7.95 -19.67
CA LEU A 132 -7.37 -7.91 -19.45
C LEU A 132 -6.57 -8.29 -20.71
N LYS A 133 -6.95 -9.33 -21.45
CA LYS A 133 -6.21 -9.77 -22.65
C LYS A 133 -6.14 -8.71 -23.77
N GLY A 134 -6.99 -7.69 -23.73
CA GLY A 134 -6.98 -6.61 -24.71
C GLY A 134 -5.94 -5.52 -24.43
N ALA A 135 -5.39 -5.46 -23.24
CA ALA A 135 -4.35 -4.51 -22.90
C ALA A 135 -3.05 -4.79 -23.68
N VAL A 136 -2.35 -3.72 -24.03
CA VAL A 136 -1.03 -3.82 -24.66
C VAL A 136 0.07 -4.08 -23.61
N GLY A 137 -0.17 -3.73 -22.35
CA GLY A 137 0.72 -4.00 -21.23
C GLY A 137 0.02 -3.94 -19.89
N HIS A 138 0.61 -4.58 -18.89
CA HIS A 138 0.15 -4.70 -17.52
C HIS A 138 1.27 -4.27 -16.58
N LEU A 139 1.08 -3.18 -15.84
CA LEU A 139 2.00 -2.75 -14.80
C LEU A 139 1.53 -3.34 -13.47
N THR A 140 2.42 -4.04 -12.75
CA THR A 140 2.08 -4.72 -11.51
C THR A 140 3.17 -4.59 -10.47
N THR A 141 2.81 -4.76 -9.20
CA THR A 141 3.67 -4.46 -8.05
C THR A 141 4.35 -5.68 -7.46
N ALA A 142 3.78 -6.89 -7.66
CA ALA A 142 4.18 -8.09 -6.94
C ALA A 142 4.24 -9.35 -7.82
N ASP A 143 5.15 -10.26 -7.44
CA ASP A 143 5.31 -11.54 -8.13
C ASP A 143 4.06 -12.44 -8.02
N GLU A 144 3.33 -12.35 -6.91
CA GLU A 144 2.08 -13.08 -6.73
C GLU A 144 1.02 -12.65 -7.76
N HIS A 145 0.94 -11.35 -8.03
CA HIS A 145 0.03 -10.84 -9.06
C HIS A 145 0.50 -11.18 -10.48
N ILE A 146 1.82 -11.30 -10.73
CA ILE A 146 2.34 -11.82 -11.99
C ILE A 146 1.88 -13.26 -12.24
N LYS A 147 1.92 -14.12 -11.21
CA LYS A 147 1.40 -15.50 -11.29
C LYS A 147 -0.08 -15.51 -11.63
N TYR A 148 -0.86 -14.62 -11.02
CA TYR A 148 -2.29 -14.46 -11.31
C TYR A 148 -2.53 -14.04 -12.78
N LEU A 149 -1.85 -13.02 -13.29
CA LEU A 149 -2.00 -12.57 -14.68
C LEU A 149 -1.64 -13.69 -15.68
N LYS A 150 -0.57 -14.45 -15.41
CA LYS A 150 -0.20 -15.62 -16.21
C LYS A 150 -1.29 -16.70 -16.19
N SER A 151 -1.93 -16.95 -15.05
CA SER A 151 -3.04 -17.92 -14.94
C SER A 151 -4.26 -17.54 -15.79
N LEU A 152 -4.43 -16.24 -16.06
CA LEU A 152 -5.44 -15.72 -16.97
C LEU A 152 -5.02 -15.82 -18.45
N GLY A 153 -3.80 -16.27 -18.73
CA GLY A 153 -3.24 -16.39 -20.07
C GLY A 153 -2.74 -15.08 -20.65
N ILE A 154 -2.24 -14.17 -19.80
CA ILE A 154 -1.51 -12.97 -20.21
C ILE A 154 -0.05 -13.36 -20.49
N ASP A 155 0.47 -12.92 -21.64
CA ASP A 155 1.86 -13.15 -22.03
C ASP A 155 2.81 -12.42 -21.07
N LYS A 156 3.88 -13.11 -20.65
CA LYS A 156 4.91 -12.54 -19.74
C LYS A 156 5.55 -11.28 -20.32
N SER A 157 5.73 -11.21 -21.64
CA SER A 157 6.32 -10.05 -22.33
C SER A 157 5.49 -8.77 -22.21
N LYS A 158 4.22 -8.89 -21.80
CA LYS A 158 3.30 -7.77 -21.56
C LYS A 158 3.16 -7.41 -20.09
N ILE A 159 3.89 -8.07 -19.19
CA ILE A 159 3.80 -7.84 -17.75
C ILE A 159 5.07 -7.14 -17.29
N PHE A 160 4.90 -5.94 -16.73
CA PHE A 160 5.97 -5.08 -16.24
C PHE A 160 5.82 -4.88 -14.75
N LYS A 161 6.84 -5.24 -13.98
CA LYS A 161 6.85 -5.04 -12.53
C LYS A 161 7.43 -3.68 -12.20
N TYR A 162 6.82 -2.95 -11.26
CA TYR A 162 7.30 -1.66 -10.80
C TYR A 162 7.32 -1.57 -9.26
N PRO A 163 8.23 -0.76 -8.67
CA PRO A 163 8.33 -0.59 -7.23
C PRO A 163 7.21 0.33 -6.72
N PHE A 164 6.13 -0.25 -6.19
CA PHE A 164 5.02 0.52 -5.65
C PHE A 164 5.35 1.09 -4.27
N THR A 165 5.09 2.38 -4.08
CA THR A 165 5.55 3.10 -2.89
C THR A 165 4.67 4.30 -2.52
N SER A 166 4.85 4.78 -1.29
CA SER A 166 4.43 6.10 -0.78
C SER A 166 5.63 6.94 -0.33
N ILE A 167 6.86 6.54 -0.70
CA ILE A 167 8.10 7.08 -0.15
C ILE A 167 8.81 7.94 -1.19
N SER A 168 9.15 9.16 -0.80
CA SER A 168 10.06 10.04 -1.54
C SER A 168 11.51 9.87 -1.04
N GLU A 169 12.48 10.33 -1.83
CA GLU A 169 13.89 10.43 -1.39
C GLU A 169 14.03 11.28 -0.13
N MET A 170 13.20 12.33 0.01
CA MET A 170 13.19 13.17 1.19
C MET A 170 12.68 12.43 2.43
N ASP A 171 11.72 11.52 2.28
CA ASP A 171 11.24 10.68 3.38
C ASP A 171 12.38 9.79 3.92
N ILE A 172 13.22 9.24 3.05
CA ILE A 172 14.41 8.46 3.46
C ILE A 172 15.42 9.32 4.22
N ILE A 173 15.71 10.52 3.72
CA ILE A 173 16.62 11.47 4.39
C ILE A 173 16.07 11.84 5.77
N ASN A 174 14.80 12.21 5.85
CA ASN A 174 14.14 12.59 7.10
C ASN A 174 14.12 11.44 8.11
N ALA A 175 13.82 10.21 7.68
CA ALA A 175 13.83 9.05 8.54
C ALA A 175 15.24 8.80 9.14
N ASN A 176 16.31 8.94 8.36
CA ASN A 176 17.68 8.82 8.85
C ASN A 176 18.00 9.89 9.92
N VAL A 177 17.58 11.13 9.70
CA VAL A 177 17.75 12.21 10.68
C VAL A 177 16.99 11.92 11.97
N LEU A 178 15.76 11.41 11.88
CA LEU A 178 14.98 11.05 13.05
C LEU A 178 15.61 9.87 13.80
N THR A 179 15.88 8.76 13.11
CA THR A 179 16.43 7.56 13.75
C THR A 179 17.80 7.78 14.41
N SER A 180 18.60 8.74 13.94
CA SER A 180 19.88 9.12 14.56
C SER A 180 19.75 9.64 15.99
N LYS A 181 18.58 10.13 16.40
CA LYS A 181 18.29 10.61 17.76
C LYS A 181 18.05 9.46 18.76
N GLY A 182 17.89 8.25 18.27
CA GLY A 182 17.66 7.04 19.07
C GLY A 182 16.19 6.81 19.43
N ARG A 183 15.81 5.53 19.51
CA ARG A 183 14.43 5.07 19.75
C ARG A 183 13.89 5.52 21.11
N SER A 184 14.75 5.55 22.14
CA SER A 184 14.35 5.94 23.50
C SER A 184 13.87 7.38 23.57
N TYR A 185 14.50 8.31 22.82
CA TYR A 185 14.03 9.69 22.71
C TYR A 185 12.60 9.74 22.16
N PHE A 186 12.33 8.98 21.11
CA PHE A 186 10.99 9.00 20.48
C PHE A 186 9.95 8.28 21.31
N LYS A 187 10.31 7.15 22.00
CA LYS A 187 9.38 6.50 22.95
C LYS A 187 8.92 7.50 24.02
N GLN A 188 9.84 8.24 24.62
CA GLN A 188 9.48 9.29 25.58
C GLN A 188 8.59 10.37 24.94
N LYS A 189 8.92 10.82 23.71
CA LYS A 189 8.14 11.84 22.98
C LYS A 189 6.71 11.41 22.71
N VAL A 190 6.47 10.14 22.35
CA VAL A 190 5.14 9.60 22.06
C VAL A 190 4.43 9.02 23.29
N GLY A 191 5.04 9.12 24.48
CA GLY A 191 4.44 8.70 25.75
C GLY A 191 4.42 7.21 26.01
N ILE A 192 5.37 6.46 25.41
CA ILE A 192 5.55 5.03 25.62
C ILE A 192 6.68 4.81 26.66
N SER A 193 6.34 4.16 27.77
CA SER A 193 7.24 3.90 28.90
C SER A 193 7.95 2.56 28.83
N GLU A 194 7.45 1.66 28.01
CA GLU A 194 7.95 0.30 27.87
C GLU A 194 9.35 0.26 27.22
N ASN A 195 10.13 -0.73 27.59
CA ASN A 195 11.52 -0.89 27.11
C ASN A 195 11.58 -1.12 25.60
N LYS A 196 10.64 -1.90 25.08
CA LYS A 196 10.50 -2.22 23.65
C LYS A 196 9.12 -1.83 23.16
N MET A 197 9.00 -1.49 21.88
CA MET A 197 7.75 -1.07 21.26
C MET A 197 7.51 -1.81 19.95
N ILE A 198 6.40 -2.53 19.88
CA ILE A 198 5.86 -3.11 18.66
C ILE A 198 4.86 -2.11 18.10
N LEU A 199 5.01 -1.75 16.85
CA LEU A 199 4.12 -0.82 16.15
C LEU A 199 3.31 -1.52 15.08
N THR A 200 2.03 -1.19 15.01
CA THR A 200 1.19 -1.45 13.84
C THR A 200 0.40 -0.20 13.47
N VAL A 201 0.12 -0.03 12.17
CA VAL A 201 -0.61 1.12 11.65
C VAL A 201 -1.74 0.65 10.75
N GLY A 202 -2.98 1.05 11.05
CA GLY A 202 -4.14 0.67 10.25
C GLY A 202 -5.46 1.10 10.88
N ARG A 203 -6.55 0.94 10.11
CA ARG A 203 -7.89 1.37 10.55
C ARG A 203 -8.61 0.28 11.32
N PHE A 204 -9.17 0.60 12.48
CA PHE A 204 -10.13 -0.27 13.18
C PHE A 204 -11.44 -0.43 12.40
N SER A 205 -11.83 0.57 11.61
CA SER A 205 -13.03 0.51 10.76
C SER A 205 -12.97 -0.59 9.70
N TYR A 206 -11.77 -1.13 9.38
CA TYR A 206 -11.66 -2.30 8.50
C TYR A 206 -12.01 -3.57 9.27
N GLU A 207 -13.24 -4.09 9.02
CA GLU A 207 -13.80 -5.27 9.68
C GLU A 207 -13.69 -5.21 11.21
N ASN A 208 -13.98 -4.03 11.79
CA ASN A 208 -13.96 -3.78 13.24
C ASN A 208 -12.60 -4.12 13.90
N GLY A 209 -11.48 -3.99 13.18
CA GLY A 209 -10.15 -4.31 13.65
C GLY A 209 -9.69 -5.74 13.33
N TYR A 210 -10.60 -6.66 13.13
CA TYR A 210 -10.29 -8.05 12.79
C TYR A 210 -9.59 -8.16 11.42
N GLY A 211 -10.00 -7.39 10.43
CA GLY A 211 -9.37 -7.35 9.12
C GLY A 211 -7.89 -6.93 9.17
N LYS A 212 -7.48 -6.20 10.23
CA LYS A 212 -6.07 -5.82 10.47
C LYS A 212 -5.34 -6.75 11.45
N GLY A 213 -6.00 -7.81 11.94
CA GLY A 213 -5.41 -8.79 12.85
C GLY A 213 -5.13 -8.25 14.25
N TYR A 214 -5.89 -7.23 14.69
CA TYR A 214 -5.69 -6.66 16.03
C TYR A 214 -6.08 -7.63 17.14
N ASP A 215 -7.00 -8.56 16.89
CA ASP A 215 -7.32 -9.67 17.77
C ASP A 215 -6.11 -10.57 18.05
N ILE A 216 -5.25 -10.79 17.05
CA ILE A 216 -4.00 -11.55 17.22
C ILE A 216 -3.03 -10.76 18.11
N LEU A 217 -2.94 -9.43 17.92
CA LEU A 217 -2.08 -8.59 18.77
C LEU A 217 -2.57 -8.52 20.21
N MET A 218 -3.89 -8.52 20.44
CA MET A 218 -4.43 -8.61 21.80
C MET A 218 -4.08 -9.94 22.47
N ARG A 219 -4.22 -11.07 21.75
CA ARG A 219 -3.80 -12.39 22.24
C ARG A 219 -2.29 -12.46 22.51
N LEU A 220 -1.47 -11.82 21.67
CA LEU A 220 -0.02 -11.70 21.90
C LEU A 220 0.26 -10.93 23.19
N ALA A 221 -0.43 -9.79 23.41
CA ALA A 221 -0.28 -8.99 24.61
C ALA A 221 -0.57 -9.78 25.88
N GLU A 222 -1.56 -10.70 25.87
CA GLU A 222 -1.84 -11.59 27.02
C GLU A 222 -0.67 -12.53 27.38
N CYS A 223 0.22 -12.78 26.42
CA CYS A 223 1.33 -13.75 26.56
C CYS A 223 2.69 -13.10 26.63
N MET A 224 2.81 -11.78 26.41
CA MET A 224 4.09 -11.06 26.37
C MET A 224 4.39 -10.38 27.71
N ASP A 225 5.68 -10.12 27.94
CA ASP A 225 6.14 -9.33 29.07
C ASP A 225 5.57 -7.91 29.01
N PRO A 226 4.94 -7.37 30.07
CA PRO A 226 4.40 -6.03 30.08
C PRO A 226 5.41 -4.90 29.83
N SER A 227 6.72 -5.17 29.91
CA SER A 227 7.77 -4.22 29.49
C SER A 227 7.85 -4.02 27.97
N ILE A 228 7.04 -4.75 27.19
CA ILE A 228 6.96 -4.65 25.74
C ILE A 228 5.62 -4.01 25.38
N GLY A 229 5.67 -2.76 24.92
CA GLY A 229 4.47 -2.03 24.51
C GLY A 229 4.00 -2.45 23.12
N ILE A 230 2.68 -2.61 22.94
CA ILE A 230 2.03 -2.79 21.64
C ILE A 230 1.28 -1.52 21.30
N CYS A 231 1.75 -0.81 20.29
CA CYS A 231 1.20 0.47 19.87
C CYS A 231 0.39 0.30 18.57
N ILE A 232 -0.91 0.57 18.63
CA ILE A 232 -1.83 0.50 17.49
C ILE A 232 -2.24 1.92 17.10
N VAL A 233 -1.74 2.39 15.95
CA VAL A 233 -2.03 3.71 15.41
C VAL A 233 -3.07 3.61 14.30
N GLY A 234 -4.16 4.35 14.43
CA GLY A 234 -5.25 4.35 13.44
C GLY A 234 -6.46 5.13 13.92
N ASP A 235 -7.63 4.78 13.43
CA ASP A 235 -8.88 5.35 13.95
C ASP A 235 -9.23 4.77 15.34
N SER A 236 -10.35 5.20 15.91
CA SER A 236 -10.75 4.78 17.25
C SER A 236 -10.99 3.27 17.33
N PRO A 237 -10.52 2.60 18.41
CA PRO A 237 -10.81 1.21 18.63
C PRO A 237 -12.30 0.97 18.84
N THR A 238 -12.77 -0.23 18.52
CA THR A 238 -14.13 -0.62 18.84
C THR A 238 -14.28 -0.85 20.35
N LYS A 239 -15.51 -0.76 20.86
CA LYS A 239 -15.82 -1.02 22.27
C LYS A 239 -15.29 -2.40 22.71
N GLU A 240 -15.40 -3.39 21.88
CA GLU A 240 -14.92 -4.75 22.13
C GLU A 240 -13.41 -4.79 22.47
N PHE A 241 -12.56 -4.13 21.70
CA PHE A 241 -11.12 -4.06 21.96
C PHE A 241 -10.77 -3.26 23.22
N VAL A 242 -11.55 -2.21 23.50
CA VAL A 242 -11.41 -1.43 24.75
C VAL A 242 -11.75 -2.28 25.95
N ASP A 243 -12.87 -3.01 25.90
CA ASP A 243 -13.33 -3.90 26.97
C ASP A 243 -12.33 -5.05 27.15
N TRP A 244 -11.83 -5.67 26.08
CA TRP A 244 -10.80 -6.71 26.13
C TRP A 244 -9.53 -6.24 26.84
N LYS A 245 -8.99 -5.07 26.44
CA LYS A 245 -7.85 -4.47 27.14
C LYS A 245 -8.10 -4.35 28.64
N LYS A 246 -9.25 -3.81 29.04
CA LYS A 246 -9.62 -3.58 30.45
C LYS A 246 -9.80 -4.90 31.22
N GLU A 247 -10.50 -5.87 30.67
CA GLU A 247 -10.80 -7.15 31.31
C GLU A 247 -9.52 -7.98 31.57
N LYS A 248 -8.56 -7.87 30.66
CA LYS A 248 -7.27 -8.61 30.76
C LYS A 248 -6.16 -7.79 31.41
N GLY A 249 -6.38 -6.52 31.76
CA GLY A 249 -5.38 -5.66 32.37
C GLY A 249 -4.17 -5.38 31.45
N LEU A 250 -4.38 -5.24 30.15
CA LEU A 250 -3.32 -5.07 29.14
C LEU A 250 -2.88 -3.60 29.04
N GLU A 251 -2.32 -3.04 30.12
CA GLU A 251 -1.94 -1.61 30.17
C GLU A 251 -0.87 -1.24 29.13
N HIS A 252 -0.01 -2.17 28.77
CA HIS A 252 1.03 -2.03 27.75
C HIS A 252 0.53 -2.08 26.29
N VAL A 253 -0.79 -2.19 26.07
CA VAL A 253 -1.43 -2.00 24.76
C VAL A 253 -1.93 -0.57 24.64
N HIS A 254 -1.45 0.16 23.63
CA HIS A 254 -1.75 1.58 23.42
C HIS A 254 -2.60 1.77 22.15
N PHE A 255 -3.83 2.23 22.29
CA PHE A 255 -4.68 2.66 21.19
C PHE A 255 -4.47 4.17 20.98
N VAL A 256 -3.75 4.55 19.94
CA VAL A 256 -3.23 5.93 19.80
C VAL A 256 -4.19 6.86 19.05
N GLY A 257 -5.09 6.31 18.25
CA GLY A 257 -5.92 7.10 17.36
C GLY A 257 -5.18 7.51 16.06
N PHE A 258 -5.89 8.23 15.18
CA PHE A 258 -5.32 8.68 13.89
C PHE A 258 -4.18 9.66 14.08
N LYS A 259 -3.10 9.47 13.30
CA LYS A 259 -1.96 10.39 13.20
C LYS A 259 -1.72 10.79 11.75
N GLY A 260 -1.44 12.07 11.52
CA GLY A 260 -0.95 12.54 10.23
C GLY A 260 0.49 12.09 9.96
N LYS A 261 0.96 12.22 8.71
CA LYS A 261 2.29 11.74 8.27
C LYS A 261 3.42 12.24 9.18
N ALA A 262 3.40 13.52 9.56
CA ALA A 262 4.43 14.11 10.40
C ALA A 262 4.48 13.53 11.82
N ASP A 263 3.31 13.35 12.46
CA ASP A 263 3.24 12.78 13.80
C ASP A 263 3.52 11.26 13.78
N LEU A 264 3.06 10.56 12.73
CA LEU A 264 3.28 9.12 12.56
C LEU A 264 4.77 8.77 12.43
N ALA A 265 5.58 9.68 11.88
CA ALA A 265 7.03 9.55 11.79
C ALA A 265 7.69 9.32 13.17
N ASP A 266 7.19 9.97 14.22
CA ASP A 266 7.70 9.80 15.59
C ASP A 266 7.43 8.38 16.11
N TYR A 267 6.27 7.77 15.77
CA TYR A 267 5.95 6.40 16.16
C TYR A 267 6.81 5.38 15.43
N TYR A 268 7.07 5.57 14.13
CA TYR A 268 8.02 4.72 13.41
C TYR A 268 9.44 4.85 13.99
N ALA A 269 9.89 6.07 14.32
CA ALA A 269 11.19 6.28 14.92
C ALA A 269 11.32 5.71 16.35
N ALA A 270 10.20 5.62 17.09
CA ALA A 270 10.14 5.02 18.44
C ALA A 270 10.15 3.50 18.43
N ALA A 271 9.59 2.86 17.38
CA ALA A 271 9.35 1.43 17.34
C ALA A 271 10.64 0.59 17.26
N ASP A 272 10.62 -0.57 17.85
CA ASP A 272 11.68 -1.59 17.76
C ASP A 272 11.35 -2.66 16.70
N LEU A 273 10.07 -2.87 16.42
CA LEU A 273 9.52 -3.85 15.49
C LEU A 273 8.24 -3.31 14.88
N PHE A 274 8.04 -3.52 13.59
CA PHE A 274 6.77 -3.24 12.92
C PHE A 274 6.04 -4.53 12.54
N THR A 275 4.72 -4.51 12.66
CA THR A 275 3.90 -5.66 12.29
C THR A 275 2.66 -5.26 11.51
N ILE A 276 2.26 -6.12 10.56
CA ILE A 276 1.01 -6.05 9.83
C ILE A 276 0.42 -7.46 9.67
N LEU A 277 -0.54 -7.81 10.54
CA LEU A 277 -1.20 -9.11 10.55
C LEU A 277 -2.57 -9.06 9.86
N SER A 278 -2.65 -8.33 8.74
CA SER A 278 -3.91 -8.16 8.00
C SER A 278 -4.39 -9.48 7.39
N ARG A 279 -5.72 -9.72 7.45
CA ARG A 279 -6.42 -10.82 6.77
C ARG A 279 -6.68 -10.55 5.29
N GLY A 280 -6.10 -9.49 4.76
CA GLY A 280 -6.13 -9.12 3.35
C GLY A 280 -5.73 -7.67 3.16
N ASP A 281 -4.58 -7.43 2.57
CA ASP A 281 -4.15 -6.08 2.21
C ASP A 281 -3.62 -6.07 0.77
N VAL A 282 -4.22 -5.25 -0.07
CA VAL A 282 -3.90 -5.18 -1.51
C VAL A 282 -2.44 -4.81 -1.75
N TRP A 283 -1.87 -3.97 -0.87
CA TRP A 283 -0.43 -3.74 -0.79
C TRP A 283 0.01 -3.68 0.67
N GLY A 284 -0.30 -2.61 1.40
CA GLY A 284 0.18 -2.33 2.75
C GLY A 284 1.33 -1.33 2.75
N LEU A 285 1.10 -0.09 2.25
CA LEU A 285 2.12 0.98 2.16
C LEU A 285 2.81 1.28 3.49
N VAL A 286 2.17 1.01 4.61
CA VAL A 286 2.75 1.14 5.96
C VAL A 286 3.97 0.24 6.18
N VAL A 287 4.14 -0.85 5.38
CA VAL A 287 5.36 -1.67 5.37
C VAL A 287 6.51 -0.88 4.75
N ASN A 288 6.27 -0.20 3.61
CA ASN A 288 7.27 0.68 3.00
C ASN A 288 7.71 1.75 4.00
N GLU A 289 6.74 2.40 4.66
CA GLU A 289 7.00 3.42 5.65
C GLU A 289 7.84 2.89 6.82
N ALA A 290 7.45 1.75 7.42
CA ALA A 290 8.19 1.15 8.53
C ALA A 290 9.63 0.77 8.15
N MET A 291 9.84 0.20 6.96
CA MET A 291 11.16 -0.18 6.46
C MET A 291 12.06 1.04 6.26
N THR A 292 11.50 2.22 5.95
CA THR A 292 12.24 3.49 5.81
C THR A 292 12.88 3.92 7.15
N TYR A 293 12.29 3.54 8.29
CA TYR A 293 12.85 3.75 9.63
C TYR A 293 13.74 2.60 10.12
N GLY A 294 14.13 1.71 9.23
CA GLY A 294 14.98 0.57 9.57
C GLY A 294 14.33 -0.35 10.59
N LEU A 295 13.04 -0.65 10.43
CA LEU A 295 12.34 -1.61 11.28
C LEU A 295 12.37 -3.02 10.68
N PRO A 296 12.65 -4.04 11.49
CA PRO A 296 12.33 -5.42 11.12
C PRO A 296 10.82 -5.57 11.01
N ILE A 297 10.34 -6.45 10.11
CA ILE A 297 8.93 -6.59 9.79
C ILE A 297 8.42 -7.99 10.13
N ILE A 298 7.29 -8.09 10.83
CA ILE A 298 6.47 -9.32 10.85
C ILE A 298 5.19 -9.04 10.09
N SER A 299 4.98 -9.74 9.00
CA SER A 299 3.83 -9.57 8.12
C SER A 299 3.05 -10.87 7.96
N SER A 300 1.73 -10.77 7.85
CA SER A 300 0.94 -11.91 7.37
C SER A 300 1.27 -12.20 5.90
N ASP A 301 1.08 -13.45 5.50
CA ASP A 301 1.12 -13.92 4.11
C ASP A 301 -0.04 -13.36 3.25
N LEU A 302 -1.02 -12.72 3.89
CA LEU A 302 -2.16 -12.04 3.27
C LEU A 302 -1.95 -10.52 3.08
N CYS A 303 -0.72 -10.01 3.24
CA CYS A 303 -0.30 -8.65 2.93
C CYS A 303 0.69 -8.68 1.77
N ILE A 304 0.35 -8.06 0.63
CA ILE A 304 1.19 -8.12 -0.59
C ILE A 304 2.55 -7.47 -0.37
N ALA A 305 2.63 -6.31 0.29
CA ALA A 305 3.93 -5.68 0.59
C ALA A 305 4.79 -6.57 1.52
N GLY A 306 4.16 -7.30 2.44
CA GLY A 306 4.85 -8.28 3.27
C GLY A 306 5.49 -9.38 2.42
N THR A 307 4.71 -10.05 1.58
CA THR A 307 5.22 -11.16 0.73
C THR A 307 6.21 -10.68 -0.35
N GLU A 308 6.20 -9.40 -0.72
CA GLU A 308 7.08 -8.83 -1.74
C GLU A 308 8.37 -8.22 -1.17
N LEU A 309 8.28 -7.54 -0.04
CA LEU A 309 9.38 -6.76 0.54
C LEU A 309 10.10 -7.47 1.68
N VAL A 310 9.41 -8.39 2.37
CA VAL A 310 9.99 -9.13 3.48
C VAL A 310 10.57 -10.45 2.99
N LYS A 311 11.83 -10.68 3.35
CA LYS A 311 12.53 -11.93 3.12
C LYS A 311 12.81 -12.61 4.45
N ASP A 312 12.26 -13.80 4.64
CA ASP A 312 12.35 -14.57 5.89
C ASP A 312 13.79 -14.74 6.36
N GLY A 313 14.02 -14.38 7.61
CA GLY A 313 15.33 -14.49 8.24
C GLY A 313 16.35 -13.43 7.81
N GLU A 314 15.99 -12.46 6.95
CA GLU A 314 16.90 -11.41 6.51
C GLU A 314 16.48 -10.01 6.99
N ASN A 315 15.19 -9.63 6.80
CA ASN A 315 14.66 -8.35 7.24
C ASN A 315 13.33 -8.46 7.98
N GLY A 316 12.86 -9.69 8.23
CA GLY A 316 11.62 -9.96 8.91
C GLY A 316 11.17 -11.40 8.75
N TYR A 317 9.86 -11.60 8.96
CA TYR A 317 9.19 -12.88 8.78
C TYR A 317 7.83 -12.67 8.13
N VAL A 318 7.48 -13.54 7.18
CA VAL A 318 6.12 -13.69 6.65
C VAL A 318 5.47 -14.88 7.35
N VAL A 319 4.35 -14.68 8.01
CA VAL A 319 3.70 -15.67 8.86
C VAL A 319 2.30 -16.01 8.35
N ASP A 320 1.91 -17.28 8.50
CA ASP A 320 0.55 -17.72 8.35
C ASP A 320 -0.29 -17.11 9.49
N ILE A 321 -1.32 -16.35 9.15
CA ILE A 321 -2.13 -15.62 10.13
C ILE A 321 -2.93 -16.55 11.06
N ASP A 322 -3.15 -17.79 10.67
CA ASP A 322 -3.86 -18.81 11.45
C ASP A 322 -2.94 -19.60 12.38
N ASP A 323 -1.60 -19.47 12.22
CA ASP A 323 -0.60 -20.13 13.09
C ASP A 323 -0.10 -19.19 14.20
N PHE A 324 -0.89 -19.07 15.28
CA PHE A 324 -0.59 -18.19 16.39
C PHE A 324 0.73 -18.56 17.12
N GLU A 325 1.09 -19.82 17.21
CA GLU A 325 2.31 -20.22 17.91
C GLU A 325 3.57 -19.81 17.13
N THR A 326 3.58 -19.97 15.82
CA THR A 326 4.65 -19.45 14.97
C THR A 326 4.70 -17.93 15.04
N ILE A 327 3.57 -17.23 14.98
CA ILE A 327 3.52 -15.77 15.15
C ILE A 327 4.19 -15.38 16.46
N LYS A 328 3.74 -15.92 17.59
CA LYS A 328 4.28 -15.64 18.91
C LYS A 328 5.79 -15.91 18.99
N GLN A 329 6.25 -17.04 18.45
CA GLN A 329 7.68 -17.39 18.42
C GLN A 329 8.50 -16.32 17.68
N ARG A 330 8.04 -15.85 16.50
CA ARG A 330 8.76 -14.84 15.72
C ARG A 330 8.80 -13.48 16.41
N PHE A 331 7.73 -13.10 17.11
CA PHE A 331 7.75 -11.88 17.95
C PHE A 331 8.76 -12.00 19.09
N LEU A 332 8.74 -13.09 19.86
CA LEU A 332 9.67 -13.31 20.97
C LEU A 332 11.12 -13.34 20.48
N GLU A 333 11.39 -14.02 19.37
CA GLU A 333 12.72 -14.08 18.76
C GLU A 333 13.25 -12.68 18.44
N LEU A 334 12.47 -11.85 17.73
CA LEU A 334 12.92 -10.51 17.33
C LEU A 334 12.98 -9.54 18.52
N ILE A 335 12.08 -9.64 19.49
CA ILE A 335 12.09 -8.73 20.64
C ILE A 335 13.25 -9.02 21.60
N SER A 336 13.66 -10.27 21.75
CA SER A 336 14.75 -10.66 22.67
C SER A 336 16.15 -10.45 22.09
N ASP A 337 16.31 -10.35 20.77
CA ASP A 337 17.62 -10.29 20.10
C ASP A 337 17.84 -8.91 19.47
N ASP A 338 18.59 -8.03 20.16
CA ASP A 338 18.89 -6.67 19.72
C ASP A 338 19.75 -6.66 18.45
N ASP A 339 20.74 -7.53 18.34
CA ASP A 339 21.66 -7.60 17.19
C ASP A 339 20.89 -8.03 15.93
N LYS A 340 20.02 -9.02 16.08
CA LYS A 340 19.13 -9.46 14.98
C LYS A 340 18.21 -8.33 14.53
N ARG A 341 17.58 -7.58 15.46
CA ARG A 341 16.73 -6.45 15.10
C ARG A 341 17.49 -5.38 14.33
N VAL A 342 18.71 -5.05 14.78
CA VAL A 342 19.56 -4.06 14.09
C VAL A 342 19.90 -4.55 12.68
N SER A 343 20.35 -5.80 12.54
CA SER A 343 20.69 -6.40 11.24
C SER A 343 19.49 -6.42 10.28
N PHE A 344 18.34 -6.89 10.76
CA PHE A 344 17.11 -6.95 9.97
C PHE A 344 16.62 -5.54 9.58
N GLY A 345 16.72 -4.58 10.48
CA GLY A 345 16.40 -3.19 10.21
C GLY A 345 17.27 -2.57 9.11
N GLN A 346 18.59 -2.83 9.15
CA GLN A 346 19.52 -2.39 8.08
C GLN A 346 19.16 -3.00 6.73
N ASN A 347 18.77 -4.27 6.69
CA ASN A 347 18.35 -4.95 5.48
C ASN A 347 17.00 -4.40 4.98
N SER A 348 16.04 -4.09 5.87
CA SER A 348 14.79 -3.39 5.54
C SER A 348 15.08 -2.05 4.88
N PHE A 349 15.92 -1.23 5.50
CA PHE A 349 16.29 0.08 4.98
C PHE A 349 16.97 -0.02 3.60
N ARG A 350 17.92 -0.95 3.44
CA ARG A 350 18.58 -1.18 2.12
C ARG A 350 17.57 -1.56 1.05
N LYS A 351 16.66 -2.47 1.36
CA LYS A 351 15.62 -2.92 0.41
C LYS A 351 14.68 -1.79 0.02
N ILE A 352 14.21 -1.00 0.99
CA ILE A 352 13.22 0.04 0.71
C ILE A 352 13.82 1.26 -0.03
N SER A 353 15.12 1.47 0.05
CA SER A 353 15.80 2.55 -0.69
C SER A 353 15.68 2.43 -2.21
N GLU A 354 15.31 1.22 -2.70
CA GLU A 354 14.99 0.97 -4.11
C GLU A 354 13.50 1.22 -4.46
N TYR A 355 12.68 1.63 -3.48
CA TYR A 355 11.23 1.83 -3.62
C TYR A 355 10.86 3.27 -3.32
N THR A 356 11.29 4.19 -4.19
CA THR A 356 10.94 5.62 -4.10
C THR A 356 10.07 6.06 -5.27
N PHE A 357 9.45 7.23 -5.16
CA PHE A 357 8.69 7.79 -6.29
C PHE A 357 9.56 7.98 -7.53
N ARG A 358 10.85 8.25 -7.36
CA ARG A 358 11.79 8.33 -8.49
C ARG A 358 11.92 6.99 -9.20
N GLN A 359 12.23 5.89 -8.50
CA GLN A 359 12.34 4.56 -9.11
C GLN A 359 11.00 4.11 -9.74
N MET A 360 9.88 4.41 -9.06
CA MET A 360 8.55 4.13 -9.60
C MET A 360 8.34 4.90 -10.92
N THR A 361 8.70 6.17 -10.97
CA THR A 361 8.60 7.02 -12.17
C THR A 361 9.52 6.55 -13.29
N GLU A 362 10.79 6.28 -13.00
CA GLU A 362 11.76 5.75 -13.98
C GLU A 362 11.25 4.47 -14.65
N ASN A 363 10.64 3.59 -13.87
CA ASN A 363 10.04 2.35 -14.37
C ASN A 363 8.84 2.62 -15.30
N HIS A 364 7.95 3.55 -14.93
CA HIS A 364 6.82 3.96 -15.77
C HIS A 364 7.28 4.66 -17.06
N VAL A 365 8.26 5.54 -16.98
CA VAL A 365 8.86 6.23 -18.15
C VAL A 365 9.44 5.20 -19.12
N SER A 366 10.24 4.26 -18.61
CA SER A 366 10.82 3.20 -19.43
C SER A 366 9.75 2.35 -20.12
N THR A 367 8.72 1.93 -19.38
CA THR A 367 7.67 1.03 -19.87
C THR A 367 6.70 1.72 -20.83
N LEU A 368 6.28 2.94 -20.53
CA LEU A 368 5.18 3.63 -21.22
C LEU A 368 5.66 4.62 -22.27
N LEU A 369 6.80 5.26 -22.01
CA LEU A 369 7.31 6.31 -22.88
C LEU A 369 8.47 5.84 -23.79
N GLY A 370 8.94 4.60 -23.63
CA GLY A 370 9.98 4.00 -24.45
C GLY A 370 11.41 4.41 -24.04
N GLY A 371 11.59 4.80 -22.79
CA GLY A 371 12.82 5.39 -22.27
C GLY A 371 12.95 6.87 -22.63
N VAL A 372 13.59 7.64 -21.77
CA VAL A 372 14.07 8.99 -22.10
C VAL A 372 15.59 8.85 -22.21
N GLU A 373 16.16 9.20 -23.34
CA GLU A 373 17.60 9.41 -23.44
C GLU A 373 17.94 10.53 -22.46
N ASN A 374 18.61 10.22 -21.34
CA ASN A 374 18.99 11.08 -20.22
C ASN A 374 17.89 11.29 -19.14
N ILE A 375 17.72 10.31 -18.23
CA ILE A 375 17.21 10.54 -16.88
C ILE A 375 18.38 10.80 -15.92
#